data_994fcacdc725058cbb27d356da7158b2
#
_entry.id   994fcacdc725058cbb27d356da7158b2
#
_cell.length_a   1.000
_cell.length_b   1.000
_cell.length_c   1.000
_cell.angle_alpha   90.00
_cell.angle_beta   90.00
_cell.angle_gamma   90.00
#
_symmetry.space_group_name_H-M   'P 1'
#
loop_
_entity.id
_entity.type
_entity.pdbx_description
1 polymer ?
#
loop_
_entity_poly.entity_id
_entity_poly.type
_entity_poly.pdbx_seq_one_letter_code
_entity_poly.pdbx_strand_id
1 'polypeptide(L)'
;MLWEPWTIIKDDGTHYKVFTPFYRKGCLQAEQPRESIPLPRNVKYLRDNDGSVKLNQLKLLPFICWNKKLEPNWSIGEKGAHTRFQQFIKEGLSQYKDGRNLPAKPYVSRLSPYLHFGEISPNQLWYTVQS
;
A
#
# COMPACT_ATOMS: atom_id res chain seq x y z
N MET A 1 7.95 3.40 -1.86
CA MET A 1 7.53 3.35 -3.29
C MET A 1 8.23 2.19 -3.96
N LEU A 2 7.76 1.72 -5.13
CA LEU A 2 8.46 0.68 -5.90
C LEU A 2 9.76 1.24 -6.48
N TRP A 3 9.67 2.36 -7.17
CA TRP A 3 10.82 3.12 -7.66
C TRP A 3 10.79 4.52 -7.10
N GLU A 4 11.93 5.06 -6.75
CA GLU A 4 12.03 6.41 -6.28
C GLU A 4 11.96 7.39 -7.48
N PRO A 5 11.19 8.49 -7.41
CA PRO A 5 10.98 9.38 -8.56
C PRO A 5 12.26 9.95 -9.17
N TRP A 6 13.28 10.13 -8.35
CA TRP A 6 14.58 10.69 -8.78
C TRP A 6 15.51 9.66 -9.44
N THR A 7 15.21 8.34 -9.33
CA THR A 7 15.97 7.29 -9.99
C THR A 7 15.44 6.99 -11.39
N ILE A 8 14.21 7.37 -11.70
CA ILE A 8 13.58 7.15 -13.00
C ILE A 8 13.57 8.46 -13.79
N ILE A 9 14.65 8.66 -14.52
CA ILE A 9 14.88 9.82 -15.37
C ILE A 9 15.02 9.38 -16.83
N LYS A 10 14.87 10.31 -17.77
CA LYS A 10 15.15 10.08 -19.19
C LYS A 10 16.65 10.11 -19.49
N ASP A 11 17.02 9.69 -20.67
CA ASP A 11 18.42 9.69 -21.14
C ASP A 11 19.04 11.10 -21.17
N ASP A 12 18.21 12.14 -21.34
CA ASP A 12 18.60 13.55 -21.30
C ASP A 12 18.72 14.11 -19.85
N GLY A 13 18.55 13.29 -18.83
CA GLY A 13 18.60 13.66 -17.41
C GLY A 13 17.35 14.37 -16.90
N THR A 14 16.32 14.56 -17.72
CA THR A 14 15.07 15.21 -17.30
C THR A 14 14.03 14.22 -16.79
N HIS A 15 13.06 14.71 -16.02
CA HIS A 15 11.96 13.88 -15.51
C HIS A 15 10.86 13.66 -16.57
N TYR A 16 10.22 12.51 -16.46
CA TYR A 16 9.00 12.23 -17.23
C TYR A 16 7.84 13.11 -16.75
N LYS A 17 7.12 13.72 -17.67
CA LYS A 17 5.93 14.56 -17.39
C LYS A 17 4.60 13.80 -17.54
N VAL A 18 4.62 12.62 -18.16
CA VAL A 18 3.44 11.81 -18.47
C VAL A 18 3.62 10.41 -17.93
N PHE A 19 2.58 9.85 -17.32
CA PHE A 19 2.65 8.55 -16.66
C PHE A 19 3.02 7.39 -17.59
N THR A 20 2.44 7.30 -18.78
CA THR A 20 2.67 6.15 -19.66
C THR A 20 4.13 5.99 -20.09
N PRO A 21 4.83 7.04 -20.57
CA PRO A 21 6.26 6.96 -20.82
C PRO A 21 7.08 6.70 -19.55
N PHE A 22 6.75 7.34 -18.44
CA PHE A 22 7.39 7.08 -17.14
C PHE A 22 7.35 5.60 -16.78
N TYR A 23 6.17 4.99 -16.85
CA TYR A 23 6.00 3.58 -16.50
C TYR A 23 6.66 2.65 -17.51
N ARG A 24 6.35 2.81 -18.82
CA ARG A 24 6.79 1.85 -19.86
C ARG A 24 8.28 1.96 -20.20
N LYS A 25 8.82 3.18 -20.30
CA LYS A 25 10.21 3.41 -20.68
C LYS A 25 11.14 3.59 -19.46
N GLY A 26 10.61 4.12 -18.37
CA GLY A 26 11.35 4.30 -17.14
C GLY A 26 11.26 3.07 -16.24
N CYS A 27 10.13 2.90 -15.54
CA CYS A 27 10.00 1.89 -14.49
C CYS A 27 10.21 0.45 -14.98
N LEU A 28 9.60 0.05 -16.09
CA LEU A 28 9.72 -1.33 -16.60
C LEU A 28 11.08 -1.68 -17.18
N GLN A 29 11.92 -0.69 -17.50
CA GLN A 29 13.29 -0.88 -17.98
C GLN A 29 14.35 -0.66 -16.90
N ALA A 30 13.96 -0.13 -15.75
CA ALA A 30 14.84 0.03 -14.60
C ALA A 30 15.11 -1.31 -13.90
N GLU A 31 16.08 -1.31 -12.99
CA GLU A 31 16.28 -2.42 -12.08
C GLU A 31 14.99 -2.77 -11.34
N GLN A 32 14.82 -4.07 -11.05
CA GLN A 32 13.66 -4.52 -10.30
C GLN A 32 13.58 -3.82 -8.94
N PRO A 33 12.38 -3.50 -8.45
CA PRO A 33 12.22 -2.95 -7.12
C PRO A 33 12.88 -3.87 -6.08
N ARG A 34 13.42 -3.29 -5.01
CA ARG A 34 13.99 -4.10 -3.93
C ARG A 34 12.96 -5.09 -3.37
N GLU A 35 13.41 -6.25 -2.97
CA GLU A 35 12.57 -7.20 -2.25
C GLU A 35 12.09 -6.65 -0.91
N SER A 36 11.02 -7.24 -0.36
CA SER A 36 10.52 -6.90 0.97
C SER A 36 11.54 -7.33 2.04
N ILE A 37 11.77 -6.46 3.00
CA ILE A 37 12.65 -6.74 4.14
C ILE A 37 11.91 -7.65 5.12
N PRO A 38 12.52 -8.78 5.56
CA PRO A 38 11.89 -9.65 6.53
C PRO A 38 11.76 -8.97 7.91
N LEU A 39 10.83 -9.45 8.70
CA LEU A 39 10.64 -8.97 10.07
C LEU A 39 11.92 -9.21 10.90
N PRO A 40 12.44 -8.20 11.62
CA PRO A 40 13.61 -8.38 12.47
C PRO A 40 13.29 -9.33 13.62
N ARG A 41 14.18 -10.34 13.82
CA ARG A 41 13.94 -11.41 14.80
C ARG A 41 14.24 -11.01 16.25
N ASN A 42 15.12 -10.04 16.47
CA ASN A 42 15.62 -9.67 17.80
C ASN A 42 15.44 -8.16 18.04
N VAL A 43 14.20 -7.73 18.25
CA VAL A 43 13.90 -6.34 18.60
C VAL A 43 13.81 -6.20 20.12
N LYS A 44 14.68 -5.35 20.69
CA LYS A 44 14.60 -4.97 22.11
C LYS A 44 13.70 -3.73 22.20
N TYR A 45 12.58 -3.86 22.89
CA TYR A 45 11.67 -2.75 23.15
C TYR A 45 11.97 -2.11 24.49
N LEU A 46 11.84 -0.79 24.58
CA LEU A 46 11.76 -0.09 25.87
C LEU A 46 10.45 -0.49 26.55
N ARG A 47 10.55 -1.07 27.75
CA ARG A 47 9.38 -1.57 28.49
C ARG A 47 8.67 -0.50 29.30
N ASP A 48 9.43 0.40 29.88
CA ASP A 48 8.92 1.51 30.69
C ASP A 48 9.45 2.83 30.16
N ASN A 49 8.55 3.73 29.83
CA ASN A 49 8.88 5.06 29.37
C ASN A 49 7.95 6.06 30.07
N ASP A 50 8.43 6.69 31.12
CA ASP A 50 7.69 7.69 31.92
C ASP A 50 7.17 8.89 31.10
N GLY A 51 7.68 9.04 29.87
CA GLY A 51 7.23 10.05 28.92
C GLY A 51 6.17 9.57 27.90
N SER A 52 5.68 8.33 28.00
CA SER A 52 4.71 7.81 27.01
C SER A 52 3.32 8.41 27.20
N VAL A 53 2.67 8.73 26.08
CA VAL A 53 1.31 9.30 26.04
C VAL A 53 0.34 8.22 25.57
N LYS A 54 -0.80 8.07 26.21
CA LYS A 54 -1.85 7.15 25.75
C LYS A 54 -2.48 7.64 24.46
N LEU A 55 -2.85 6.74 23.56
CA LEU A 55 -3.41 7.06 22.24
C LEU A 55 -4.63 8.03 22.32
N ASN A 56 -5.50 7.84 23.30
CA ASN A 56 -6.67 8.69 23.51
C ASN A 56 -6.32 10.15 23.90
N GLN A 57 -5.16 10.37 24.52
CA GLN A 57 -4.69 11.70 24.89
C GLN A 57 -4.25 12.52 23.66
N LEU A 58 -3.93 11.86 22.55
CA LEU A 58 -3.57 12.51 21.29
C LEU A 58 -4.76 13.19 20.60
N LYS A 59 -6.00 12.91 21.02
CA LYS A 59 -7.24 13.51 20.49
C LYS A 59 -7.34 13.48 18.96
N LEU A 60 -6.89 12.38 18.35
CA LEU A 60 -6.83 12.22 16.88
C LEU A 60 -8.20 11.97 16.22
N LEU A 61 -9.19 11.58 17.02
CA LEU A 61 -10.53 11.34 16.49
C LEU A 61 -11.33 12.64 16.39
N PRO A 62 -12.14 12.81 15.34
CA PRO A 62 -12.99 13.97 15.19
C PRO A 62 -14.07 14.02 16.28
N PHE A 63 -14.46 15.24 16.70
CA PHE A 63 -15.53 15.45 17.67
C PHE A 63 -16.86 14.83 17.20
N ILE A 64 -17.18 14.96 15.90
CA ILE A 64 -18.31 14.27 15.26
C ILE A 64 -17.79 12.94 14.74
N CYS A 65 -18.19 11.84 15.35
CA CYS A 65 -17.73 10.48 15.05
C CYS A 65 -18.30 9.92 13.72
N TRP A 66 -18.13 10.64 12.61
CA TRP A 66 -18.56 10.18 11.27
C TRP A 66 -17.84 8.90 10.82
N ASN A 67 -16.63 8.69 11.32
CA ASN A 67 -15.82 7.49 11.06
C ASN A 67 -16.49 6.19 11.50
N LYS A 68 -17.33 6.21 12.55
CA LYS A 68 -18.02 5.01 13.03
C LYS A 68 -18.89 4.31 11.97
N LYS A 69 -19.40 5.06 11.00
CA LYS A 69 -20.18 4.50 9.88
C LYS A 69 -19.30 3.75 8.87
N LEU A 70 -17.99 4.03 8.85
CA LEU A 70 -17.02 3.41 7.95
C LEU A 70 -16.38 2.16 8.55
N GLU A 71 -16.25 2.09 9.88
CA GLU A 71 -15.58 1.00 10.60
C GLU A 71 -16.01 -0.41 10.18
N PRO A 72 -17.33 -0.71 10.03
CA PRO A 72 -17.76 -2.05 9.65
C PRO A 72 -17.28 -2.50 8.25
N ASN A 73 -16.88 -1.55 7.40
CA ASN A 73 -16.47 -1.83 6.02
C ASN A 73 -14.94 -2.00 5.87
N TRP A 74 -14.17 -1.81 6.93
CA TRP A 74 -12.72 -1.82 6.90
C TRP A 74 -12.12 -2.62 8.05
N SER A 75 -11.24 -3.56 7.73
CA SER A 75 -10.39 -4.25 8.71
C SER A 75 -9.06 -3.54 8.77
N ILE A 76 -8.87 -2.66 9.74
CA ILE A 76 -7.66 -1.87 9.92
C ILE A 76 -6.49 -2.76 10.32
N GLY A 77 -5.28 -2.41 9.87
CA GLY A 77 -4.03 -3.06 10.23
C GLY A 77 -3.54 -4.07 9.20
N GLU A 78 -2.32 -4.53 9.41
CA GLU A 78 -1.59 -5.41 8.51
C GLU A 78 -2.35 -6.70 8.17
N LYS A 79 -2.98 -7.33 9.16
CA LYS A 79 -3.80 -8.53 8.95
C LYS A 79 -4.98 -8.26 8.01
N GLY A 80 -5.65 -7.11 8.17
CA GLY A 80 -6.74 -6.68 7.29
C GLY A 80 -6.26 -6.45 5.87
N ALA A 81 -5.11 -5.79 5.72
CA ALA A 81 -4.45 -5.55 4.43
C ALA A 81 -4.15 -6.86 3.69
N HIS A 82 -3.53 -7.81 4.37
CA HIS A 82 -3.20 -9.13 3.80
C HIS A 82 -4.45 -9.92 3.40
N THR A 83 -5.46 -9.98 4.27
CA THR A 83 -6.72 -10.68 3.95
C THR A 83 -7.36 -10.07 2.71
N ARG A 84 -7.41 -8.73 2.63
CA ARG A 84 -7.97 -8.02 1.49
C ARG A 84 -7.20 -8.28 0.20
N PHE A 85 -5.87 -8.31 0.28
CA PHE A 85 -5.02 -8.60 -0.86
C PHE A 85 -5.20 -10.03 -1.38
N GLN A 86 -5.23 -11.02 -0.50
CA GLN A 86 -5.46 -12.41 -0.88
C GLN A 86 -6.84 -12.60 -1.54
N GLN A 87 -7.87 -11.95 -1.00
CA GLN A 87 -9.19 -11.96 -1.63
C GLN A 87 -9.14 -11.36 -3.04
N PHE A 88 -8.44 -10.23 -3.22
CA PHE A 88 -8.29 -9.62 -4.55
C PHE A 88 -7.56 -10.52 -5.54
N ILE A 89 -6.47 -11.17 -5.14
CA ILE A 89 -5.77 -12.14 -5.99
C ILE A 89 -6.72 -13.24 -6.46
N LYS A 90 -7.49 -13.80 -5.54
CA LYS A 90 -8.37 -14.92 -5.81
C LYS A 90 -9.56 -14.56 -6.71
N GLU A 91 -10.18 -13.41 -6.49
CA GLU A 91 -11.49 -13.08 -7.05
C GLU A 91 -11.45 -11.94 -8.08
N GLY A 92 -10.52 -10.99 -7.93
CA GLY A 92 -10.52 -9.74 -8.67
C GLY A 92 -9.41 -9.58 -9.70
N LEU A 93 -8.24 -10.17 -9.47
CA LEU A 93 -7.05 -9.90 -10.27
C LEU A 93 -7.25 -10.26 -11.76
N SER A 94 -7.79 -11.44 -12.03
CA SER A 94 -8.06 -11.89 -13.40
C SER A 94 -9.08 -11.03 -14.16
N GLN A 95 -10.01 -10.42 -13.42
CA GLN A 95 -11.08 -9.58 -13.95
C GLN A 95 -10.76 -8.07 -13.87
N TYR A 96 -9.61 -7.70 -13.32
CA TYR A 96 -9.29 -6.31 -13.01
C TYR A 96 -9.32 -5.38 -14.23
N LYS A 97 -8.81 -5.85 -15.37
CA LYS A 97 -8.70 -5.03 -16.60
C LYS A 97 -10.05 -4.41 -17.01
N ASP A 98 -11.09 -5.24 -17.03
CA ASP A 98 -12.42 -4.82 -17.48
C ASP A 98 -13.31 -4.43 -16.29
N GLY A 99 -13.19 -5.15 -15.18
CA GLY A 99 -14.01 -4.99 -14.00
C GLY A 99 -13.72 -3.74 -13.17
N ARG A 100 -12.52 -3.13 -13.30
CA ARG A 100 -12.17 -1.91 -12.56
C ARG A 100 -13.09 -0.72 -12.83
N ASN A 101 -13.76 -0.72 -13.95
CA ASN A 101 -14.70 0.32 -14.36
C ASN A 101 -16.16 0.02 -13.93
N LEU A 102 -16.39 -1.11 -13.29
CA LEU A 102 -17.73 -1.57 -12.86
C LEU A 102 -17.85 -1.46 -11.33
N PRO A 103 -18.39 -0.34 -10.78
CA PRO A 103 -18.43 -0.12 -9.32
C PRO A 103 -19.19 -1.20 -8.54
N ALA A 104 -20.18 -1.85 -9.17
CA ALA A 104 -21.00 -2.90 -8.57
C ALA A 104 -20.28 -4.25 -8.45
N LYS A 105 -19.09 -4.39 -9.06
CA LYS A 105 -18.32 -5.65 -9.05
C LYS A 105 -17.13 -5.58 -8.09
N PRO A 106 -16.79 -6.68 -7.40
CA PRO A 106 -15.70 -6.71 -6.41
C PRO A 106 -14.31 -6.88 -7.05
N TYR A 107 -14.08 -6.32 -8.24
CA TYR A 107 -12.87 -6.55 -9.04
C TYR A 107 -11.76 -5.51 -8.82
N VAL A 108 -11.89 -4.66 -7.81
CA VAL A 108 -10.85 -3.72 -7.39
C VAL A 108 -10.23 -4.12 -6.05
N SER A 109 -8.95 -3.87 -5.87
CA SER A 109 -8.22 -4.33 -4.68
C SER A 109 -8.66 -3.64 -3.39
N ARG A 110 -9.07 -2.37 -3.44
CA ARG A 110 -9.34 -1.51 -2.27
C ARG A 110 -8.15 -1.43 -1.30
N LEU A 111 -6.92 -1.50 -1.81
CA LEU A 111 -5.70 -1.49 -1.00
C LEU A 111 -5.15 -0.08 -0.73
N SER A 112 -5.71 0.95 -1.35
CA SER A 112 -5.18 2.32 -1.22
C SER A 112 -5.04 2.83 0.21
N PRO A 113 -5.98 2.62 1.16
CA PRO A 113 -5.80 3.00 2.55
C PRO A 113 -4.63 2.26 3.21
N TYR A 114 -4.54 0.96 3.00
CA TYR A 114 -3.48 0.12 3.58
C TYR A 114 -2.09 0.51 3.08
N LEU A 115 -1.98 0.83 1.79
CA LEU A 115 -0.74 1.35 1.20
C LEU A 115 -0.40 2.75 1.74
N HIS A 116 -1.41 3.61 1.92
CA HIS A 116 -1.22 4.96 2.44
C HIS A 116 -0.68 4.95 3.87
N PHE A 117 -1.21 4.09 4.73
CA PHE A 117 -0.79 3.98 6.12
C PHE A 117 0.37 2.99 6.35
N GLY A 118 0.93 2.40 5.29
CA GLY A 118 2.05 1.47 5.38
C GLY A 118 1.70 0.12 6.02
N GLU A 119 0.43 -0.26 6.02
CA GLU A 119 -0.06 -1.54 6.55
C GLU A 119 0.23 -2.72 5.61
N ILE A 120 0.64 -2.45 4.37
CA ILE A 120 1.16 -3.43 3.42
C ILE A 120 2.21 -2.78 2.52
N SER A 121 3.27 -3.52 2.20
CA SER A 121 4.36 -3.02 1.36
C SER A 121 4.00 -3.11 -0.13
N PRO A 122 4.21 -2.04 -0.93
CA PRO A 122 4.05 -2.12 -2.38
C PRO A 122 5.01 -3.12 -3.02
N ASN A 123 6.20 -3.32 -2.45
CA ASN A 123 7.18 -4.31 -2.92
C ASN A 123 6.65 -5.74 -2.73
N GLN A 124 6.02 -6.02 -1.60
CA GLN A 124 5.39 -7.31 -1.34
C GLN A 124 4.25 -7.59 -2.33
N LEU A 125 3.39 -6.59 -2.59
CA LEU A 125 2.33 -6.72 -3.60
C LEU A 125 2.89 -7.01 -4.98
N TRP A 126 3.95 -6.27 -5.37
CA TRP A 126 4.61 -6.42 -6.67
C TRP A 126 5.09 -7.85 -6.91
N TYR A 127 5.88 -8.39 -5.99
CA TYR A 127 6.44 -9.73 -6.15
C TYR A 127 5.37 -10.83 -6.03
N THR A 128 4.38 -10.67 -5.16
CA THR A 128 3.31 -11.68 -5.02
C THR A 128 2.41 -11.76 -6.26
N VAL A 129 2.21 -10.66 -6.99
CA VAL A 129 1.39 -10.70 -8.23
C VAL A 129 2.16 -11.29 -9.41
N GLN A 130 3.49 -11.28 -9.36
CA GLN A 130 4.34 -11.84 -10.43
C GLN A 130 4.65 -13.34 -10.24
N SER A 131 4.52 -13.87 -9.03
CA SER A 131 4.69 -15.30 -8.72
C SER A 131 3.48 -16.11 -9.13
#